data_2305039e8c76f2c03407ed6ed76a1382
#
_entry.id   2305039e8c76f2c03407ed6ed76a1382
#
_cell.length_a   1.000
_cell.length_b   1.000
_cell.length_c   1.000
_cell.angle_alpha   90.00
_cell.angle_beta   90.00
_cell.angle_gamma   90.00
#
_symmetry.space_group_name_H-M   'P 1'
#
loop_
_entity.id
_entity.type
_entity.pdbx_description
1 polymer ?
#
loop_
_entity_poly.entity_id
_entity_poly.type
_entity_poly.pdbx_seq_one_letter_code
_entity_poly.pdbx_strand_id
1 'polypeptide(L)'
;IDFEIIFSENGSTDNTKKIANELTAKYSEIKIISNPEPNYGNALKAGFELAKNDLVVSFDIDYYSESFLCEALMLNSEYSSITASKRLGSSEDGRRFVRRLATNFFVILLKTFFGTKLSDTHGMKAIKKTEIEKFLPQVVSTQDIFDTELLIRIEKNGGKIKEIPAKVNEIRPSVSLIYKRIPRTLKSLIKLRIIFYKESLKTKNL
;
A
#
# COMPACT_ATOMS: atom_id res chain seq x y z
N ILE A 1 16.94 5.22 17.15
CA ILE A 1 15.52 4.92 16.83
C ILE A 1 15.34 3.43 17.03
N ASP A 2 14.34 3.06 17.81
CA ASP A 2 13.91 1.66 17.93
C ASP A 2 13.12 1.28 16.65
N PHE A 3 13.44 0.12 16.06
CA PHE A 3 12.82 -0.32 14.81
C PHE A 3 12.69 -1.84 14.73
N GLU A 4 11.78 -2.29 13.92
CA GLU A 4 11.64 -3.68 13.52
C GLU A 4 11.47 -3.78 12.01
N ILE A 5 11.90 -4.89 11.42
CA ILE A 5 11.70 -5.21 10.01
C ILE A 5 10.84 -6.46 9.92
N ILE A 6 9.74 -6.38 9.21
CA ILE A 6 8.81 -7.50 9.02
C ILE A 6 8.82 -7.90 7.55
N PHE A 7 9.40 -9.06 7.25
CA PHE A 7 9.27 -9.66 5.94
C PHE A 7 7.94 -10.41 5.84
N SER A 8 7.00 -9.83 5.11
CA SER A 8 5.75 -10.53 4.79
C SER A 8 5.90 -11.26 3.47
N GLU A 9 6.38 -12.49 3.55
CA GLU A 9 6.65 -13.36 2.42
C GLU A 9 5.32 -13.86 1.82
N ASN A 10 5.19 -13.80 0.50
CA ASN A 10 3.92 -13.93 -0.21
C ASN A 10 3.93 -15.13 -1.17
N GLY A 11 4.17 -16.33 -0.62
CA GLY A 11 4.11 -17.59 -1.37
C GLY A 11 5.23 -17.77 -2.38
N SER A 12 6.46 -17.34 -2.04
CA SER A 12 7.62 -17.50 -2.92
C SER A 12 8.00 -18.97 -3.12
N THR A 13 8.38 -19.31 -4.35
CA THR A 13 8.80 -20.65 -4.74
C THR A 13 10.32 -20.79 -4.93
N ASP A 14 11.05 -19.70 -4.73
CA ASP A 14 12.50 -19.62 -4.80
C ASP A 14 13.15 -19.61 -3.40
N ASN A 15 14.42 -19.23 -3.31
CA ASN A 15 15.18 -19.19 -2.05
C ASN A 15 14.76 -18.04 -1.10
N THR A 16 13.75 -17.24 -1.41
CA THR A 16 13.34 -16.08 -0.60
C THR A 16 13.09 -16.46 0.87
N LYS A 17 12.32 -17.54 1.13
CA LYS A 17 12.05 -17.99 2.51
C LYS A 17 13.31 -18.41 3.25
N LYS A 18 14.22 -19.12 2.58
CA LYS A 18 15.48 -19.56 3.16
C LYS A 18 16.32 -18.35 3.58
N ILE A 19 16.51 -17.40 2.67
CA ILE A 19 17.29 -16.19 2.91
C ILE A 19 16.66 -15.36 4.04
N ALA A 20 15.34 -15.20 4.05
CA ALA A 20 14.64 -14.47 5.10
C ALA A 20 14.83 -15.13 6.48
N ASN A 21 14.76 -16.46 6.57
CA ASN A 21 15.01 -17.19 7.82
C ASN A 21 16.47 -17.06 8.28
N GLU A 22 17.44 -17.06 7.39
CA GLU A 22 18.85 -16.82 7.72
C GLU A 22 19.04 -15.40 8.29
N LEU A 23 18.34 -14.41 7.76
CA LEU A 23 18.37 -13.04 8.26
C LEU A 23 17.72 -12.92 9.65
N THR A 24 16.59 -13.60 9.91
CA THR A 24 15.96 -13.60 11.25
C THR A 24 16.84 -14.27 12.32
N ALA A 25 17.64 -15.25 11.93
CA ALA A 25 18.60 -15.89 12.84
C ALA A 25 19.79 -14.97 13.17
N LYS A 26 20.11 -14.03 12.27
CA LYS A 26 21.25 -13.12 12.39
C LYS A 26 20.89 -11.79 13.07
N TYR A 27 19.69 -11.31 12.89
CA TYR A 27 19.24 -9.98 13.34
C TYR A 27 17.94 -10.12 14.14
N SER A 28 17.96 -9.72 15.40
CA SER A 28 16.83 -9.82 16.33
C SER A 28 15.66 -8.91 15.96
N GLU A 29 15.94 -7.83 15.23
CA GLU A 29 14.97 -6.85 14.75
C GLU A 29 14.14 -7.36 13.57
N ILE A 30 14.59 -8.45 12.92
CA ILE A 30 13.93 -9.01 11.72
C ILE A 30 12.96 -10.12 12.14
N LYS A 31 11.76 -10.03 11.59
CA LYS A 31 10.70 -11.04 11.71
C LYS A 31 10.24 -11.48 10.33
N ILE A 32 9.78 -12.71 10.20
CA ILE A 32 9.18 -13.22 8.97
C ILE A 32 7.77 -13.72 9.21
N ILE A 33 6.87 -13.40 8.29
CA ILE A 33 5.55 -14.01 8.15
C ILE A 33 5.50 -14.66 6.78
N SER A 34 5.08 -15.91 6.72
CA SER A 34 4.91 -16.61 5.44
C SER A 34 3.44 -16.84 5.14
N ASN A 35 3.00 -16.36 3.99
CA ASN A 35 1.68 -16.62 3.46
C ASN A 35 1.78 -17.79 2.46
N PRO A 36 1.03 -18.88 2.66
CA PRO A 36 1.17 -20.07 1.81
C PRO A 36 0.67 -19.80 0.37
N GLU A 37 -0.31 -18.92 0.22
CA GLU A 37 -0.88 -18.56 -1.08
C GLU A 37 -0.52 -17.12 -1.45
N PRO A 38 -0.09 -16.86 -2.70
CA PRO A 38 0.23 -15.52 -3.16
C PRO A 38 -0.99 -14.61 -3.11
N ASN A 39 -0.98 -13.66 -2.17
CA ASN A 39 -2.02 -12.64 -2.03
C ASN A 39 -1.41 -11.37 -1.44
N TYR A 40 -1.22 -10.36 -2.28
CA TYR A 40 -0.56 -9.12 -1.92
C TYR A 40 -1.23 -8.41 -0.72
N GLY A 41 -2.56 -8.28 -0.75
CA GLY A 41 -3.28 -7.60 0.33
C GLY A 41 -3.23 -8.36 1.65
N ASN A 42 -3.32 -9.69 1.62
CA ASN A 42 -3.19 -10.50 2.83
C ASN A 42 -1.78 -10.40 3.42
N ALA A 43 -0.74 -10.36 2.57
CA ALA A 43 0.63 -10.19 3.01
C ALA A 43 0.82 -8.81 3.69
N LEU A 44 0.34 -7.73 3.10
CA LEU A 44 0.37 -6.40 3.73
C LEU A 44 -0.41 -6.37 5.04
N LYS A 45 -1.61 -6.95 5.06
CA LYS A 45 -2.45 -7.02 6.26
C LYS A 45 -1.72 -7.70 7.40
N ALA A 46 -1.15 -8.88 7.17
CA ALA A 46 -0.39 -9.61 8.17
C ALA A 46 0.81 -8.81 8.71
N GLY A 47 1.54 -8.11 7.82
CA GLY A 47 2.62 -7.22 8.22
C GLY A 47 2.14 -6.06 9.10
N PHE A 48 1.04 -5.41 8.74
CA PHE A 48 0.46 -4.32 9.51
C PHE A 48 -0.09 -4.76 10.87
N GLU A 49 -0.67 -5.95 10.96
CA GLU A 49 -1.15 -6.52 12.23
C GLU A 49 -0.01 -6.85 13.18
N LEU A 50 1.12 -7.34 12.67
CA LEU A 50 2.28 -7.69 13.49
C LEU A 50 3.10 -6.48 13.93
N ALA A 51 3.09 -5.39 13.17
CA ALA A 51 3.85 -4.19 13.47
C ALA A 51 3.49 -3.59 14.83
N LYS A 52 4.50 -3.19 15.61
CA LYS A 52 4.33 -2.71 17.00
C LYS A 52 4.61 -1.23 17.15
N ASN A 53 5.48 -0.66 16.29
CA ASN A 53 5.92 0.71 16.40
C ASN A 53 4.89 1.72 15.85
N ASP A 54 4.95 2.97 16.30
CA ASP A 54 3.97 4.03 16.02
C ASP A 54 3.85 4.41 14.55
N LEU A 55 4.93 4.26 13.78
CA LEU A 55 4.96 4.48 12.35
C LEU A 55 5.28 3.19 11.62
N VAL A 56 4.39 2.75 10.75
CA VAL A 56 4.57 1.55 9.93
C VAL A 56 4.86 1.98 8.50
N VAL A 57 6.04 1.61 8.01
CA VAL A 57 6.48 1.91 6.64
C VAL A 57 6.47 0.64 5.81
N SER A 58 5.77 0.66 4.68
CA SER A 58 5.73 -0.47 3.74
C SER A 58 6.52 -0.19 2.47
N PHE A 59 7.35 -1.15 2.11
CA PHE A 59 8.13 -1.19 0.89
C PHE A 59 7.87 -2.49 0.12
N ASP A 60 7.97 -2.43 -1.21
CA ASP A 60 8.18 -3.64 -2.00
C ASP A 60 9.68 -3.97 -2.00
N ILE A 61 10.04 -5.24 -2.08
CA ILE A 61 11.45 -5.68 -1.99
C ILE A 61 12.35 -5.10 -3.10
N ASP A 62 11.77 -4.73 -4.21
CA ASP A 62 12.43 -4.12 -5.36
C ASP A 62 12.10 -2.63 -5.54
N TYR A 63 11.36 -2.04 -4.58
CA TYR A 63 11.00 -0.64 -4.59
C TYR A 63 11.00 -0.05 -3.19
N TYR A 64 12.13 0.49 -2.79
CA TYR A 64 12.34 1.16 -1.50
C TYR A 64 13.17 2.43 -1.68
N SER A 65 13.14 3.32 -0.70
CA SER A 65 13.90 4.57 -0.73
C SER A 65 14.21 5.05 0.68
N GLU A 66 15.50 5.29 0.95
CA GLU A 66 15.95 5.91 2.21
C GLU A 66 15.45 7.34 2.34
N SER A 67 15.47 8.11 1.25
CA SER A 67 14.96 9.50 1.25
C SER A 67 13.47 9.54 1.58
N PHE A 68 12.66 8.58 1.07
CA PHE A 68 11.28 8.45 1.47
C PHE A 68 11.13 8.19 2.97
N LEU A 69 11.93 7.26 3.51
CA LEU A 69 11.91 6.95 4.95
C LEU A 69 12.24 8.17 5.80
N CYS A 70 13.32 8.88 5.47
CA CYS A 70 13.74 10.10 6.19
C CYS A 70 12.63 11.16 6.16
N GLU A 71 12.03 11.42 4.99
CA GLU A 71 10.96 12.41 4.83
C GLU A 71 9.69 11.98 5.58
N ALA A 72 9.34 10.70 5.55
CA ALA A 72 8.21 10.16 6.31
C ALA A 72 8.40 10.32 7.82
N LEU A 73 9.61 10.08 8.34
CA LEU A 73 9.93 10.29 9.75
C LEU A 73 9.80 11.77 10.17
N MET A 74 10.22 12.71 9.31
CA MET A 74 10.08 14.14 9.58
C MET A 74 8.62 14.60 9.58
N LEU A 75 7.80 14.07 8.68
CA LEU A 75 6.41 14.48 8.46
C LEU A 75 5.40 13.71 9.34
N ASN A 76 5.82 12.67 10.01
CA ASN A 76 4.94 11.78 10.79
C ASN A 76 4.11 12.52 11.85
N SER A 77 4.60 13.59 12.47
CA SER A 77 3.83 14.35 13.47
C SER A 77 2.58 15.04 12.87
N GLU A 78 2.66 15.48 11.62
CA GLU A 78 1.64 16.29 10.96
C GLU A 78 0.58 15.51 10.18
N TYR A 79 0.95 14.29 9.68
CA TYR A 79 0.14 13.52 8.76
C TYR A 79 -0.23 12.16 9.31
N SER A 80 -1.42 11.68 8.99
CA SER A 80 -1.90 10.32 9.29
C SER A 80 -1.20 9.27 8.43
N SER A 81 -0.87 9.65 7.20
CA SER A 81 -0.11 8.82 6.26
C SER A 81 0.72 9.67 5.30
N ILE A 82 1.85 9.15 4.89
CA ILE A 82 2.69 9.70 3.82
C ILE A 82 2.80 8.63 2.72
N THR A 83 2.59 9.02 1.46
CA THR A 83 2.64 8.11 0.31
C THR A 83 3.58 8.62 -0.77
N ALA A 84 4.32 7.70 -1.38
CA ALA A 84 5.15 8.04 -2.52
C ALA A 84 4.31 8.03 -3.80
N SER A 85 4.19 9.17 -4.47
CA SER A 85 3.44 9.29 -5.71
C SER A 85 4.35 9.41 -6.93
N LYS A 86 4.12 8.54 -7.92
CA LYS A 86 4.77 8.57 -9.22
C LYS A 86 4.19 9.64 -10.16
N ARG A 87 3.19 10.38 -9.72
CA ARG A 87 2.40 11.30 -10.54
C ARG A 87 2.60 12.78 -10.19
N LEU A 88 3.33 13.08 -9.14
CA LEU A 88 3.71 14.46 -8.83
C LEU A 88 4.70 14.98 -9.88
N GLY A 89 4.64 16.27 -10.19
CA GLY A 89 5.42 16.88 -11.27
C GLY A 89 6.94 16.74 -11.15
N SER A 90 7.45 16.51 -9.93
CA SER A 90 8.87 16.24 -9.64
C SER A 90 9.21 14.75 -9.56
N SER A 91 8.26 13.85 -9.85
CA SER A 91 8.49 12.40 -9.86
C SER A 91 9.19 11.96 -11.15
N GLU A 92 10.10 11.01 -11.01
CA GLU A 92 10.75 10.35 -12.14
C GLU A 92 10.09 8.97 -12.35
N ASP A 93 9.23 8.86 -13.37
CA ASP A 93 8.52 7.62 -13.71
C ASP A 93 9.11 6.98 -14.98
N GLY A 94 10.09 6.11 -14.81
CA GLY A 94 10.74 5.35 -15.89
C GLY A 94 9.90 4.18 -16.45
N ARG A 95 8.67 3.99 -16.00
CA ARG A 95 7.82 2.88 -16.44
C ARG A 95 7.34 3.05 -17.88
N ARG A 96 7.05 1.93 -18.55
CA ARG A 96 6.52 1.91 -19.92
C ARG A 96 5.22 2.72 -20.02
N PHE A 97 5.03 3.39 -21.16
CA PHE A 97 3.87 4.26 -21.45
C PHE A 97 2.52 3.60 -21.13
N VAL A 98 2.33 2.33 -21.51
CA VAL A 98 1.09 1.58 -21.22
C VAL A 98 0.80 1.48 -19.73
N ARG A 99 1.83 1.30 -18.88
CA ARG A 99 1.66 1.24 -17.43
C ARG A 99 1.27 2.60 -16.85
N ARG A 100 1.85 3.67 -17.39
CA ARG A 100 1.50 5.05 -17.00
C ARG A 100 0.06 5.36 -17.36
N LEU A 101 -0.37 4.96 -18.56
CA LEU A 101 -1.76 5.12 -19.02
C LEU A 101 -2.75 4.34 -18.14
N ALA A 102 -2.44 3.07 -17.83
CA ALA A 102 -3.25 2.25 -16.93
C ALA A 102 -3.37 2.86 -15.53
N THR A 103 -2.26 3.41 -14.99
CA THR A 103 -2.29 4.13 -13.71
C THR A 103 -3.16 5.38 -13.79
N ASN A 104 -3.09 6.15 -14.88
CA ASN A 104 -3.93 7.33 -15.08
C ASN A 104 -5.41 6.97 -15.06
N PHE A 105 -5.79 5.95 -15.82
CA PHE A 105 -7.16 5.46 -15.84
C PHE A 105 -7.64 4.98 -14.46
N PHE A 106 -6.80 4.21 -13.76
CA PHE A 106 -7.11 3.75 -12.40
C PHE A 106 -7.38 4.92 -11.45
N VAL A 107 -6.52 5.95 -11.46
CA VAL A 107 -6.69 7.12 -10.60
C VAL A 107 -7.96 7.91 -10.96
N ILE A 108 -8.32 8.02 -12.23
CA ILE A 108 -9.58 8.64 -12.65
C ILE A 108 -10.77 7.87 -12.06
N LEU A 109 -10.75 6.54 -12.10
CA LEU A 109 -11.79 5.71 -11.48
C LEU A 109 -11.85 5.93 -9.97
N LEU A 110 -10.71 5.99 -9.28
CA LEU A 110 -10.68 6.25 -7.85
C LEU A 110 -11.31 7.61 -7.50
N LYS A 111 -10.94 8.65 -8.22
CA LYS A 111 -11.51 10.00 -8.03
C LYS A 111 -13.02 10.01 -8.29
N THR A 112 -13.48 9.36 -9.35
CA THR A 112 -14.92 9.31 -9.71
C THR A 112 -15.73 8.47 -8.71
N PHE A 113 -15.20 7.32 -8.27
CA PHE A 113 -15.95 6.41 -7.39
C PHE A 113 -15.92 6.84 -5.92
N PHE A 114 -14.80 7.38 -5.47
CA PHE A 114 -14.58 7.63 -4.04
C PHE A 114 -14.35 9.10 -3.70
N GLY A 115 -14.17 9.99 -4.69
CA GLY A 115 -13.88 11.40 -4.45
C GLY A 115 -12.53 11.65 -3.78
N THR A 116 -11.59 10.71 -3.88
CA THR A 116 -10.26 10.83 -3.29
C THR A 116 -9.43 11.91 -3.98
N LYS A 117 -8.58 12.59 -3.23
CA LYS A 117 -7.62 13.57 -3.75
C LYS A 117 -6.29 12.91 -4.14
N LEU A 118 -6.06 11.66 -3.74
CA LEU A 118 -4.82 10.93 -3.98
C LEU A 118 -4.53 10.79 -5.48
N SER A 119 -3.27 10.98 -5.83
CA SER A 119 -2.76 10.81 -7.20
C SER A 119 -2.13 9.43 -7.42
N ASP A 120 -1.71 8.77 -6.36
CA ASP A 120 -1.19 7.39 -6.37
C ASP A 120 -1.51 6.70 -5.04
N THR A 121 -1.90 5.43 -5.10
CA THR A 121 -2.19 4.64 -3.90
C THR A 121 -1.31 3.39 -3.79
N HIS A 122 -0.50 3.13 -4.79
CA HIS A 122 0.41 1.99 -4.84
C HIS A 122 1.86 2.41 -4.64
N GLY A 123 2.64 1.58 -3.98
CA GLY A 123 4.05 1.82 -3.72
C GLY A 123 4.32 2.13 -2.25
N MET A 124 5.42 2.82 -2.00
CA MET A 124 5.88 3.13 -0.65
C MET A 124 4.86 3.97 0.10
N LYS A 125 4.60 3.60 1.35
CA LYS A 125 3.73 4.36 2.24
C LYS A 125 4.17 4.21 3.69
N ALA A 126 4.02 5.29 4.44
CA ALA A 126 4.17 5.33 5.88
C ALA A 126 2.82 5.68 6.49
N ILE A 127 2.35 4.91 7.44
CA ILE A 127 1.01 5.06 8.05
C ILE A 127 1.17 4.99 9.57
N LYS A 128 0.54 5.89 10.30
CA LYS A 128 0.50 5.82 11.76
C LYS A 128 -0.18 4.53 12.21
N LYS A 129 0.39 3.88 13.22
CA LYS A 129 -0.16 2.64 13.79
C LYS A 129 -1.61 2.82 14.24
N THR A 130 -1.94 3.95 14.82
CA THR A 130 -3.30 4.31 15.25
C THR A 130 -4.32 4.31 14.09
N GLU A 131 -3.91 4.75 12.90
CA GLU A 131 -4.77 4.72 11.72
C GLU A 131 -4.95 3.29 11.19
N ILE A 132 -3.88 2.49 11.25
CA ILE A 132 -3.93 1.07 10.90
C ILE A 132 -4.89 0.34 11.84
N GLU A 133 -4.75 0.47 13.14
CA GLU A 133 -5.61 -0.18 14.14
C GLU A 133 -7.09 0.20 13.96
N LYS A 134 -7.35 1.45 13.65
CA LYS A 134 -8.71 1.97 13.45
C LYS A 134 -9.37 1.44 12.18
N PHE A 135 -8.64 1.39 11.06
CA PHE A 135 -9.24 1.14 9.75
C PHE A 135 -8.97 -0.25 9.18
N LEU A 136 -7.89 -0.92 9.57
CA LEU A 136 -7.55 -2.25 9.08
C LEU A 136 -8.67 -3.28 9.28
N PRO A 137 -9.39 -3.32 10.44
CA PRO A 137 -10.51 -4.24 10.62
C PRO A 137 -11.68 -3.98 9.67
N GLN A 138 -11.77 -2.79 9.07
CA GLN A 138 -12.83 -2.40 8.15
C GLN A 138 -12.47 -2.70 6.68
N VAL A 139 -11.19 -2.98 6.39
CA VAL A 139 -10.72 -3.26 5.02
C VAL A 139 -11.23 -4.63 4.58
N VAL A 140 -11.98 -4.65 3.50
CA VAL A 140 -12.57 -5.87 2.92
C VAL A 140 -11.83 -6.38 1.68
N SER A 141 -10.98 -5.55 1.10
CA SER A 141 -10.16 -5.92 -0.05
C SER A 141 -8.98 -6.77 0.38
N THR A 142 -8.68 -7.82 -0.37
CA THR A 142 -7.62 -8.79 -0.02
C THR A 142 -6.53 -8.90 -1.09
N GLN A 143 -6.64 -8.17 -2.19
CA GLN A 143 -5.70 -8.25 -3.31
C GLN A 143 -5.19 -6.86 -3.73
N ASP A 144 -5.16 -6.60 -5.03
CA ASP A 144 -4.52 -5.44 -5.65
C ASP A 144 -4.97 -4.06 -5.12
N ILE A 145 -6.14 -3.95 -4.48
CA ILE A 145 -6.67 -2.67 -3.98
C ILE A 145 -6.74 -2.58 -2.45
N PHE A 146 -6.07 -3.46 -1.74
CA PHE A 146 -6.05 -3.47 -0.28
C PHE A 146 -5.53 -2.14 0.31
N ASP A 147 -4.36 -1.73 -0.12
CA ASP A 147 -3.71 -0.48 0.30
C ASP A 147 -4.47 0.76 -0.17
N THR A 148 -5.06 0.69 -1.36
CA THR A 148 -5.97 1.72 -1.88
C THR A 148 -7.18 1.91 -0.98
N GLU A 149 -7.85 0.83 -0.57
CA GLU A 149 -8.99 0.89 0.34
C GLU A 149 -8.60 1.51 1.69
N LEU A 150 -7.49 1.05 2.28
CA LEU A 150 -7.02 1.55 3.57
C LEU A 150 -6.79 3.07 3.51
N LEU A 151 -6.08 3.57 2.50
CA LEU A 151 -5.84 5.00 2.33
C LEU A 151 -7.12 5.79 2.12
N ILE A 152 -8.07 5.29 1.32
CA ILE A 152 -9.37 5.94 1.11
C ILE A 152 -10.17 6.00 2.43
N ARG A 153 -10.14 4.95 3.26
CA ARG A 153 -10.79 4.96 4.58
C ARG A 153 -10.17 6.01 5.50
N ILE A 154 -8.84 6.10 5.55
CA ILE A 154 -8.14 7.14 6.30
C ILE A 154 -8.55 8.54 5.81
N GLU A 155 -8.47 8.80 4.50
CA GLU A 155 -8.81 10.10 3.90
C GLU A 155 -10.26 10.51 4.17
N LYS A 156 -11.22 9.60 3.98
CA LYS A 156 -12.65 9.87 4.18
C LYS A 156 -13.03 10.15 5.62
N ASN A 157 -12.25 9.68 6.55
CA ASN A 157 -12.45 9.93 7.99
C ASN A 157 -11.59 11.09 8.52
N GLY A 158 -11.11 11.96 7.65
CA GLY A 158 -10.41 13.20 8.01
C GLY A 158 -8.91 13.03 8.25
N GLY A 159 -8.36 11.85 8.01
CA GLY A 159 -6.92 11.63 8.09
C GLY A 159 -6.18 12.44 7.01
N LYS A 160 -5.15 13.16 7.43
CA LYS A 160 -4.31 13.96 6.52
C LYS A 160 -3.30 13.05 5.83
N ILE A 161 -3.35 12.97 4.50
CA ILE A 161 -2.40 12.20 3.70
C ILE A 161 -1.52 13.17 2.91
N LYS A 162 -0.21 13.00 3.04
CA LYS A 162 0.80 13.72 2.26
C LYS A 162 1.31 12.84 1.15
N GLU A 163 1.28 13.32 -0.08
CA GLU A 163 1.98 12.69 -1.19
C GLU A 163 3.33 13.37 -1.40
N ILE A 164 4.38 12.58 -1.54
CA ILE A 164 5.73 13.04 -1.86
C ILE A 164 6.21 12.43 -3.18
N PRO A 165 7.09 13.11 -3.93
CA PRO A 165 7.55 12.63 -5.22
C PRO A 165 8.29 11.30 -5.10
N ALA A 166 8.02 10.38 -6.03
CA ALA A 166 8.69 9.10 -6.10
C ALA A 166 9.62 9.03 -7.32
N LYS A 167 10.81 8.44 -7.12
CA LYS A 167 11.69 8.02 -8.22
C LYS A 167 11.51 6.53 -8.43
N VAL A 168 11.07 6.13 -9.62
CA VAL A 168 10.86 4.71 -9.95
C VAL A 168 11.73 4.31 -11.12
N ASN A 169 12.73 3.50 -10.82
CA ASN A 169 13.47 2.76 -11.83
C ASN A 169 12.97 1.32 -11.85
N GLU A 170 12.45 0.87 -12.97
CA GLU A 170 11.94 -0.49 -13.12
C GLU A 170 13.12 -1.47 -13.21
N ILE A 171 13.50 -2.07 -12.08
CA ILE A 171 14.64 -3.00 -11.98
C ILE A 171 14.28 -4.36 -12.58
N ARG A 172 12.99 -4.74 -12.52
CA ARG A 172 12.51 -6.02 -13.06
C ARG A 172 11.50 -5.80 -14.19
N PRO A 173 11.64 -6.47 -15.34
CA PRO A 173 10.58 -6.46 -16.32
C PRO A 173 9.34 -7.09 -15.69
N SER A 174 8.24 -6.34 -15.67
CA SER A 174 6.99 -6.85 -15.11
C SER A 174 6.50 -8.05 -15.94
N VAL A 175 6.49 -9.21 -15.31
CA VAL A 175 5.93 -10.45 -15.86
C VAL A 175 4.40 -10.38 -15.93
N SER A 176 3.77 -9.48 -15.15
CA SER A 176 2.32 -9.41 -15.11
C SER A 176 1.73 -8.68 -16.30
N LEU A 177 0.92 -9.38 -17.05
CA LEU A 177 0.12 -8.84 -18.15
C LEU A 177 -0.96 -7.91 -17.56
N ILE A 178 -0.75 -6.60 -17.65
CA ILE A 178 -1.63 -5.56 -17.08
C ILE A 178 -3.09 -5.79 -17.49
N TYR A 179 -3.34 -6.16 -18.75
CA TYR A 179 -4.69 -6.37 -19.25
C TYR A 179 -5.45 -7.49 -18.52
N LYS A 180 -4.76 -8.50 -17.97
CA LYS A 180 -5.40 -9.54 -17.16
C LYS A 180 -5.84 -9.05 -15.76
N ARG A 181 -5.20 -8.00 -15.25
CA ARG A 181 -5.53 -7.40 -13.95
C ARG A 181 -6.71 -6.43 -14.05
N ILE A 182 -6.87 -5.71 -15.17
CA ILE A 182 -7.88 -4.67 -15.33
C ILE A 182 -9.30 -5.15 -14.97
N PRO A 183 -9.83 -6.28 -15.49
CA PRO A 183 -11.19 -6.73 -15.16
C PRO A 183 -11.35 -7.04 -13.67
N ARG A 184 -10.35 -7.69 -13.06
CA ARG A 184 -10.37 -8.03 -11.64
C ARG A 184 -10.37 -6.77 -10.77
N THR A 185 -9.48 -5.82 -11.07
CA THR A 185 -9.39 -4.54 -10.36
C THR A 185 -10.68 -3.74 -10.48
N LEU A 186 -11.26 -3.65 -11.67
CA LEU A 186 -12.53 -2.95 -11.90
C LEU A 186 -13.68 -3.58 -11.10
N LYS A 187 -13.79 -4.92 -11.11
CA LYS A 187 -14.78 -5.64 -10.29
C LYS A 187 -14.60 -5.35 -8.80
N SER A 188 -13.35 -5.31 -8.33
CA SER A 188 -13.02 -4.99 -6.93
C SER A 188 -13.40 -3.56 -6.58
N LEU A 189 -13.14 -2.58 -7.46
CA LEU A 189 -13.52 -1.18 -7.25
C LEU A 189 -15.05 -1.00 -7.21
N ILE A 190 -15.80 -1.67 -8.08
CA ILE A 190 -17.26 -1.62 -8.08
C ILE A 190 -17.81 -2.22 -6.78
N LYS A 191 -17.29 -3.39 -6.36
CA LYS A 191 -17.66 -4.01 -5.08
C LYS A 191 -17.39 -3.07 -3.91
N LEU A 192 -16.20 -2.47 -3.89
CA LEU A 192 -15.82 -1.53 -2.84
C LEU A 192 -16.73 -0.29 -2.83
N ARG A 193 -17.09 0.27 -3.99
CA ARG A 193 -18.04 1.39 -4.11
C ARG A 193 -19.40 1.06 -3.50
N ILE A 194 -19.91 -0.15 -3.75
CA ILE A 194 -21.18 -0.61 -3.18
C ILE A 194 -21.08 -0.70 -1.65
N ILE A 195 -19.96 -1.21 -1.11
CA ILE A 195 -19.74 -1.30 0.33
C ILE A 195 -19.73 0.10 0.96
N PHE A 196 -18.95 1.03 0.43
CA PHE A 196 -18.93 2.42 0.94
C PHE A 196 -20.29 3.10 0.86
N TYR A 197 -21.08 2.83 -0.19
CA TYR A 197 -22.45 3.35 -0.29
C TYR A 197 -23.34 2.79 0.82
N LYS A 198 -23.29 1.48 1.08
CA LYS A 198 -24.05 0.84 2.15
C LYS A 198 -23.64 1.35 3.53
N GLU A 199 -22.35 1.55 3.77
CA GLU A 199 -21.82 2.13 5.02
C GLU A 199 -22.35 3.55 5.22
N SER A 200 -22.36 4.38 4.16
CA SER A 200 -22.87 5.76 4.23
C SER A 200 -24.38 5.85 4.53
N LEU A 201 -25.16 4.88 4.09
CA LEU A 201 -26.59 4.83 4.41
C LEU A 201 -26.83 4.46 5.89
N LYS A 202 -26.02 3.57 6.46
CA LYS A 202 -26.11 3.22 7.88
C LYS A 202 -25.80 4.40 8.79
N THR A 203 -24.79 5.21 8.42
CA THR A 203 -24.39 6.40 9.22
C THR A 203 -25.42 7.52 9.15
N LYS A 204 -26.26 7.59 8.10
CA LYS A 204 -27.32 8.61 7.97
C LYS A 204 -28.60 8.26 8.74
N ASN A 205 -28.75 7.00 9.12
CA ASN A 205 -29.94 6.51 9.82
C ASN A 205 -29.71 6.36 11.35
N LEU A 206 -28.56 6.82 11.85
CA LEU A 206 -28.20 6.97 13.26
C LEU A 206 -28.17 8.47 13.63
#